data_3566517e1d148dd352a6a18e08361376
#
_entry.id   3566517e1d148dd352a6a18e08361376
#
_cell.length_a   1.000
_cell.length_b   1.000
_cell.length_c   1.000
_cell.angle_alpha   90.00
_cell.angle_beta   90.00
_cell.angle_gamma   90.00
#
_symmetry.space_group_name_H-M   'P 1'
#
loop_
_entity.id
_entity.type
_entity.pdbx_description
1 polymer ?
#
loop_
_entity_poly.entity_id
_entity_poly.type
_entity_poly.pdbx_seq_one_letter_code
_entity_poly.pdbx_strand_id
1 'polypeptide(L)'
;METLLLNDSKKIDDIKLIFESNEININLKNLIHIEDISSKTTGIIILRELKPSYLKPFVDYSIKKNIKVLAVGRALISLINTLKGTNEKVYRSFSGDRSTFISLGSRLAEIIGGAGPLKTNYLNSYEIPIENMPNNFLPSSINLNNGCIEAIELEGKGNIMGIIWPIFSSNKMPSRFEN
;
A
#
# COMPACT_ATOMS: atom_id res chain seq x y z
N MET A 1 -20.45 0.07 4.56
CA MET A 1 -19.01 0.43 4.61
C MET A 1 -18.65 1.07 3.29
N GLU A 2 -17.86 2.13 3.31
CA GLU A 2 -17.43 2.86 2.12
C GLU A 2 -15.91 2.88 2.08
N THR A 3 -15.33 2.49 0.94
CA THR A 3 -13.89 2.61 0.70
C THR A 3 -13.67 3.61 -0.42
N LEU A 4 -12.79 4.57 -0.17
CA LEU A 4 -12.47 5.63 -1.13
C LEU A 4 -11.19 5.27 -1.90
N LEU A 5 -11.17 5.59 -3.18
CA LEU A 5 -10.07 5.29 -4.08
C LEU A 5 -9.43 6.57 -4.59
N LEU A 6 -8.15 6.79 -4.25
CA LEU A 6 -7.28 7.82 -4.84
C LEU A 6 -6.61 7.24 -6.09
N ASN A 7 -7.28 7.35 -7.24
CA ASN A 7 -6.78 6.83 -8.51
C ASN A 7 -7.25 7.68 -9.71
N ASP A 8 -6.72 7.39 -10.90
CA ASP A 8 -7.33 7.83 -12.16
C ASP A 8 -8.64 7.05 -12.41
N SER A 9 -9.66 7.74 -12.84
CA SER A 9 -11.03 7.22 -13.02
C SER A 9 -11.13 5.94 -13.86
N LYS A 10 -10.17 5.69 -14.77
CA LYS A 10 -10.15 4.54 -15.67
C LYS A 10 -9.89 3.18 -15.02
N LYS A 11 -9.37 3.11 -13.79
CA LYS A 11 -9.04 1.85 -13.10
C LYS A 11 -10.05 1.42 -12.03
N ILE A 12 -11.05 2.22 -11.76
CA ILE A 12 -12.05 1.90 -10.73
C ILE A 12 -12.83 0.64 -11.08
N ASP A 13 -13.22 0.51 -12.34
CA ASP A 13 -14.04 -0.63 -12.78
C ASP A 13 -13.24 -1.94 -12.75
N ASP A 14 -11.96 -1.89 -13.15
CA ASP A 14 -11.06 -3.06 -13.04
C ASP A 14 -10.92 -3.53 -11.57
N ILE A 15 -10.79 -2.58 -10.64
CA ILE A 15 -10.66 -2.88 -9.22
C ILE A 15 -11.98 -3.40 -8.64
N LYS A 16 -13.11 -2.83 -9.03
CA LYS A 16 -14.42 -3.36 -8.65
C LYS A 16 -14.59 -4.82 -9.09
N LEU A 17 -14.24 -5.14 -10.34
CA LEU A 17 -14.27 -6.50 -10.85
C LEU A 17 -13.41 -7.47 -10.02
N ILE A 18 -12.21 -7.04 -9.57
CA ILE A 18 -11.35 -7.85 -8.70
C ILE A 18 -12.05 -8.14 -7.36
N PHE A 19 -12.66 -7.14 -6.74
CA PHE A 19 -13.39 -7.34 -5.50
C PHE A 19 -14.64 -8.20 -5.68
N GLU A 20 -15.42 -7.97 -6.72
CA GLU A 20 -16.61 -8.75 -7.05
C GLU A 20 -16.28 -10.22 -7.35
N SER A 21 -15.18 -10.47 -8.09
CA SER A 21 -14.72 -11.83 -8.40
C SER A 21 -14.27 -12.62 -7.16
N ASN A 22 -13.94 -11.93 -6.07
CA ASN A 22 -13.59 -12.52 -4.78
C ASN A 22 -14.73 -12.42 -3.74
N GLU A 23 -15.97 -12.18 -4.19
CA GLU A 23 -17.18 -12.06 -3.35
C GLU A 23 -17.07 -10.95 -2.27
N ILE A 24 -16.19 -9.97 -2.48
CA ILE A 24 -16.00 -8.86 -1.56
C ILE A 24 -16.93 -7.71 -1.94
N ASN A 25 -17.98 -7.52 -1.16
CA ASN A 25 -18.92 -6.42 -1.37
C ASN A 25 -18.32 -5.11 -0.83
N ILE A 26 -17.80 -4.28 -1.73
CA ILE A 26 -17.16 -3.00 -1.40
C ILE A 26 -17.81 -1.86 -2.19
N ASN A 27 -18.16 -0.80 -1.49
CA ASN A 27 -18.64 0.42 -2.14
C ASN A 27 -17.43 1.33 -2.42
N LEU A 28 -16.88 1.25 -3.64
CA LEU A 28 -15.76 2.07 -4.08
C LEU A 28 -16.25 3.39 -4.66
N LYS A 29 -15.69 4.49 -4.17
CA LYS A 29 -15.90 5.83 -4.70
C LYS A 29 -14.57 6.51 -4.98
N ASN A 30 -14.54 7.40 -5.98
CA ASN A 30 -13.39 8.26 -6.21
C ASN A 30 -13.24 9.26 -5.06
N LEU A 31 -12.02 9.36 -4.55
CA LEU A 31 -11.62 10.38 -3.59
C LEU A 31 -10.86 11.47 -4.35
N ILE A 32 -11.39 12.68 -4.36
CA ILE A 32 -10.78 13.84 -5.02
C ILE A 32 -10.40 14.89 -3.97
N HIS A 33 -11.27 15.16 -3.03
CA HIS A 33 -11.09 16.13 -1.96
C HIS A 33 -11.22 15.49 -0.58
N ILE A 34 -10.66 16.10 0.45
CA ILE A 34 -10.74 15.59 1.83
C ILE A 34 -12.18 15.60 2.35
N GLU A 35 -12.99 16.51 1.83
CA GLU A 35 -14.42 16.64 2.13
C GLU A 35 -15.25 15.44 1.64
N ASP A 36 -14.73 14.66 0.69
CA ASP A 36 -15.36 13.41 0.24
C ASP A 36 -15.34 12.31 1.33
N ILE A 37 -14.48 12.46 2.35
CA ILE A 37 -14.40 11.52 3.46
C ILE A 37 -15.58 11.74 4.41
N SER A 38 -16.50 10.80 4.39
CA SER A 38 -17.69 10.82 5.25
C SER A 38 -17.50 9.99 6.54
N SER A 39 -18.45 10.09 7.46
CA SER A 39 -18.48 9.22 8.63
C SER A 39 -18.69 7.73 8.32
N LYS A 40 -19.09 7.40 7.09
CA LYS A 40 -19.25 6.02 6.60
C LYS A 40 -17.97 5.46 5.98
N THR A 41 -16.93 6.30 5.78
CA THR A 41 -15.66 5.89 5.19
C THR A 41 -14.86 5.05 6.18
N THR A 42 -14.52 3.85 5.79
CA THR A 42 -13.75 2.89 6.60
C THR A 42 -12.35 2.63 6.07
N GLY A 43 -12.09 2.97 4.80
CA GLY A 43 -10.80 2.77 4.17
C GLY A 43 -10.52 3.72 3.01
N ILE A 44 -9.23 3.92 2.73
CA ILE A 44 -8.73 4.66 1.59
C ILE A 44 -7.68 3.80 0.91
N ILE A 45 -7.83 3.59 -0.40
CA ILE A 45 -6.83 2.90 -1.23
C ILE A 45 -6.17 3.91 -2.15
N ILE A 46 -4.84 3.94 -2.17
CA ILE A 46 -4.03 4.85 -2.97
C ILE A 46 -3.24 4.01 -3.98
N LEU A 47 -3.48 4.23 -5.28
CA LEU A 47 -2.91 3.42 -6.36
C LEU A 47 -2.01 4.19 -7.32
N ARG A 48 -1.84 5.49 -7.11
CA ARG A 48 -0.99 6.34 -7.96
C ARG A 48 0.02 7.12 -7.15
N GLU A 49 1.06 7.54 -7.83
CA GLU A 49 2.01 8.50 -7.27
C GLU A 49 1.34 9.87 -7.11
N LEU A 50 1.46 10.46 -5.93
CA LEU A 50 0.87 11.74 -5.55
C LEU A 50 1.94 12.65 -4.94
N LYS A 51 1.79 13.95 -5.11
CA LYS A 51 2.65 14.92 -4.43
C LYS A 51 2.40 14.87 -2.91
N PRO A 52 3.44 14.95 -2.07
CA PRO A 52 3.28 14.95 -0.61
C PRO A 52 2.31 16.02 -0.08
N SER A 53 2.34 17.23 -0.66
CA SER A 53 1.44 18.30 -0.28
C SER A 53 -0.04 17.97 -0.50
N TYR A 54 -0.34 17.17 -1.52
CA TYR A 54 -1.70 16.70 -1.78
C TYR A 54 -2.09 15.53 -0.88
N LEU A 55 -1.18 14.59 -0.64
CA LEU A 55 -1.46 13.38 0.13
C LEU A 55 -1.50 13.60 1.65
N LYS A 56 -0.71 14.54 2.15
CA LYS A 56 -0.57 14.80 3.59
C LYS A 56 -1.90 15.03 4.35
N PRO A 57 -2.84 15.86 3.89
CA PRO A 57 -4.11 16.06 4.58
C PRO A 57 -4.90 14.75 4.76
N PHE A 58 -4.89 13.88 3.75
CA PHE A 58 -5.59 12.57 3.81
C PHE A 58 -4.94 11.62 4.82
N VAL A 59 -3.60 11.57 4.84
CA VAL A 59 -2.85 10.73 5.79
C VAL A 59 -3.07 11.22 7.23
N ASP A 60 -2.89 12.52 7.48
CA ASP A 60 -3.08 13.11 8.81
C ASP A 60 -4.52 12.91 9.32
N TYR A 61 -5.51 13.10 8.46
CA TYR A 61 -6.91 12.87 8.79
C TYR A 61 -7.18 11.39 9.10
N SER A 62 -6.61 10.48 8.31
CA SER A 62 -6.78 9.04 8.49
C SER A 62 -6.16 8.55 9.80
N ILE A 63 -4.98 9.06 10.18
CA ILE A 63 -4.35 8.77 11.48
C ILE A 63 -5.26 9.25 12.62
N LYS A 64 -5.75 10.50 12.53
CA LYS A 64 -6.61 11.11 13.56
C LYS A 64 -7.94 10.38 13.72
N LYS A 65 -8.55 9.94 12.62
CA LYS A 65 -9.87 9.28 12.59
C LYS A 65 -9.81 7.76 12.60
N ASN A 66 -8.62 7.19 12.65
CA ASN A 66 -8.40 5.73 12.60
C ASN A 66 -9.00 5.07 11.34
N ILE A 67 -8.95 5.77 10.20
CA ILE A 67 -9.36 5.24 8.90
C ILE A 67 -8.22 4.39 8.34
N LYS A 68 -8.56 3.22 7.78
CA LYS A 68 -7.56 2.34 7.17
C LYS A 68 -7.05 2.92 5.86
N VAL A 69 -5.73 2.93 5.67
CA VAL A 69 -5.09 3.39 4.42
C VAL A 69 -4.22 2.29 3.86
N LEU A 70 -4.38 2.00 2.58
CA LEU A 70 -3.53 1.09 1.83
C LEU A 70 -2.94 1.81 0.61
N ALA A 71 -1.62 1.98 0.60
CA ALA A 71 -0.88 2.52 -0.55
C ALA A 71 -0.21 1.38 -1.32
N VAL A 72 -0.45 1.28 -2.63
CA VAL A 72 0.03 0.16 -3.46
C VAL A 72 0.92 0.64 -4.58
N GLY A 73 2.03 -0.06 -4.79
CA GLY A 73 3.00 0.24 -5.84
C GLY A 73 3.67 1.59 -5.61
N ARG A 74 3.68 2.45 -6.62
CA ARG A 74 4.29 3.79 -6.54
C ARG A 74 3.65 4.70 -5.47
N ALA A 75 2.43 4.40 -5.05
CA ALA A 75 1.78 5.13 -3.96
C ALA A 75 2.50 4.92 -2.62
N LEU A 76 3.19 3.79 -2.41
CA LEU A 76 4.04 3.61 -1.23
C LEU A 76 5.14 4.67 -1.16
N ILE A 77 5.77 5.01 -2.29
CA ILE A 77 6.82 6.04 -2.34
C ILE A 77 6.22 7.40 -1.95
N SER A 78 5.04 7.72 -2.50
CA SER A 78 4.32 8.95 -2.14
C SER A 78 3.97 8.99 -0.66
N LEU A 79 3.55 7.88 -0.09
CA LEU A 79 3.26 7.75 1.35
C LEU A 79 4.51 8.01 2.19
N ILE A 80 5.63 7.36 1.88
CA ILE A 80 6.92 7.55 2.57
C ILE A 80 7.37 9.01 2.51
N ASN A 81 7.37 9.60 1.31
CA ASN A 81 7.76 11.00 1.13
C ASN A 81 6.85 11.95 1.92
N THR A 82 5.54 11.67 1.95
CA THR A 82 4.57 12.45 2.73
C THR A 82 4.85 12.38 4.22
N LEU A 83 5.14 11.19 4.74
CA LEU A 83 5.41 10.94 6.16
C LEU A 83 6.76 11.54 6.60
N LYS A 84 7.77 11.52 5.73
CA LYS A 84 9.08 12.13 5.98
C LYS A 84 9.09 13.65 5.74
N GLY A 85 8.09 14.19 5.06
CA GLY A 85 8.07 15.59 4.63
C GLY A 85 9.11 15.91 3.54
N THR A 86 9.49 14.93 2.73
CA THR A 86 10.50 15.05 1.67
C THR A 86 9.88 14.82 0.28
N ASN A 87 10.59 15.27 -0.76
CA ASN A 87 10.28 14.95 -2.16
C ASN A 87 11.40 14.14 -2.81
N GLU A 88 12.20 13.44 -2.02
CA GLU A 88 13.37 12.73 -2.52
C GLU A 88 12.96 11.55 -3.41
N LYS A 89 13.59 11.49 -4.58
CA LYS A 89 13.53 10.33 -5.47
C LYS A 89 14.59 9.31 -5.01
N VAL A 90 14.37 8.68 -3.85
CA VAL A 90 15.32 7.73 -3.25
C VAL A 90 14.91 6.31 -3.63
N TYR A 91 14.93 5.99 -4.91
CA TYR A 91 14.62 4.64 -5.37
C TYR A 91 15.23 4.35 -6.73
N ARG A 92 15.59 3.10 -6.94
CA ARG A 92 16.04 2.57 -8.24
C ARG A 92 14.91 1.78 -8.89
N SER A 93 14.77 1.89 -10.21
CA SER A 93 13.84 1.02 -10.93
C SER A 93 14.38 -0.40 -10.97
N PHE A 94 13.51 -1.37 -10.77
CA PHE A 94 13.83 -2.79 -10.83
C PHE A 94 12.71 -3.54 -11.57
N SER A 95 13.09 -4.57 -12.32
CA SER A 95 12.15 -5.51 -12.93
C SER A 95 12.63 -6.94 -12.70
N GLY A 96 11.73 -7.87 -12.47
CA GLY A 96 12.02 -9.28 -12.28
C GLY A 96 11.49 -9.87 -10.98
N ASP A 97 11.84 -11.12 -10.73
CA ASP A 97 11.44 -11.83 -9.53
C ASP A 97 12.21 -11.36 -8.31
N ARG A 98 11.52 -11.23 -7.20
CA ARG A 98 12.10 -10.89 -5.91
C ARG A 98 11.78 -11.96 -4.88
N SER A 99 12.76 -12.22 -4.02
CA SER A 99 12.55 -12.94 -2.79
C SER A 99 12.33 -11.91 -1.68
N THR A 100 11.13 -11.89 -1.16
CA THR A 100 10.74 -10.97 -0.09
C THR A 100 10.49 -11.73 1.20
N PHE A 101 10.67 -11.11 2.34
CA PHE A 101 10.40 -11.69 3.65
C PHE A 101 9.31 -10.90 4.35
N ILE A 102 8.22 -11.56 4.69
CA ILE A 102 7.14 -10.99 5.49
C ILE A 102 7.51 -11.08 6.96
N SER A 103 7.54 -9.94 7.64
CA SER A 103 7.96 -9.82 9.03
C SER A 103 7.00 -10.54 9.98
N LEU A 104 7.56 -11.31 10.92
CA LEU A 104 6.78 -11.97 11.97
C LEU A 104 6.11 -10.92 12.88
N GLY A 105 4.84 -11.15 13.20
CA GLY A 105 4.06 -10.25 14.04
C GLY A 105 3.57 -8.98 13.34
N SER A 106 3.86 -8.83 12.03
CA SER A 106 3.32 -7.72 11.25
C SER A 106 1.82 -7.92 10.95
N ARG A 107 1.10 -6.83 10.79
CA ARG A 107 -0.29 -6.86 10.33
C ARG A 107 -0.41 -7.46 8.93
N LEU A 108 0.60 -7.24 8.09
CA LEU A 108 0.67 -7.86 6.77
C LEU A 108 0.70 -9.39 6.89
N ALA A 109 1.50 -9.95 7.82
CA ALA A 109 1.55 -11.40 8.06
C ALA A 109 0.18 -11.96 8.50
N GLU A 110 -0.55 -11.23 9.33
CA GLU A 110 -1.92 -11.62 9.72
C GLU A 110 -2.86 -11.67 8.51
N ILE A 111 -2.80 -10.64 7.64
CA ILE A 111 -3.67 -10.53 6.47
C ILE A 111 -3.42 -11.65 5.46
N ILE A 112 -2.15 -12.00 5.21
CA ILE A 112 -1.77 -13.01 4.20
C ILE A 112 -1.64 -14.42 4.77
N GLY A 113 -1.96 -14.63 6.05
CA GLY A 113 -1.98 -15.93 6.69
C GLY A 113 -0.62 -16.47 7.10
N GLY A 114 0.42 -15.62 7.23
CA GLY A 114 1.70 -16.04 7.79
C GLY A 114 2.90 -15.18 7.42
N ALA A 115 3.93 -15.26 8.26
CA ALA A 115 5.24 -14.67 8.03
C ALA A 115 6.15 -15.60 7.22
N GLY A 116 7.27 -15.08 6.74
CA GLY A 116 8.33 -15.83 6.08
C GLY A 116 8.57 -15.44 4.63
N PRO A 117 9.36 -16.24 3.89
CA PRO A 117 9.75 -15.90 2.54
C PRO A 117 8.58 -16.04 1.56
N LEU A 118 8.52 -15.10 0.62
CA LEU A 118 7.54 -15.02 -0.45
C LEU A 118 8.24 -14.64 -1.75
N LYS A 119 7.89 -15.27 -2.86
CA LYS A 119 8.32 -14.84 -4.19
C LYS A 119 7.28 -13.91 -4.78
N THR A 120 7.72 -12.75 -5.21
CA THR A 120 6.88 -11.74 -5.85
C THR A 120 7.48 -11.39 -7.21
N ASN A 121 6.62 -11.23 -8.21
CA ASN A 121 7.05 -10.81 -9.55
C ASN A 121 6.63 -9.36 -9.79
N TYR A 122 7.55 -8.55 -10.29
CA TYR A 122 7.33 -7.14 -10.53
C TYR A 122 7.66 -6.75 -11.97
N LEU A 123 6.68 -6.15 -12.61
CA LEU A 123 6.94 -5.34 -13.79
C LEU A 123 7.11 -3.90 -13.32
N ASN A 124 8.33 -3.37 -13.44
CA ASN A 124 8.66 -1.98 -13.10
C ASN A 124 8.44 -1.59 -11.62
N SER A 125 9.11 -2.24 -10.73
CA SER A 125 9.13 -1.88 -9.30
C SER A 125 10.31 -0.97 -8.93
N TYR A 126 10.31 -0.51 -7.70
CA TYR A 126 11.31 0.37 -7.13
C TYR A 126 11.95 -0.26 -5.89
N GLU A 127 13.20 0.05 -5.65
CA GLU A 127 13.91 -0.29 -4.41
C GLU A 127 13.85 0.90 -3.48
N ILE A 128 13.37 0.67 -2.27
CA ILE A 128 13.26 1.67 -1.21
C ILE A 128 14.25 1.28 -0.11
N PRO A 129 15.38 1.98 0.00
CA PRO A 129 16.37 1.68 1.05
C PRO A 129 15.79 1.81 2.45
N ILE A 130 16.29 0.99 3.39
CA ILE A 130 15.77 0.93 4.77
C ILE A 130 15.91 2.27 5.53
N GLU A 131 16.92 3.07 5.23
CA GLU A 131 17.12 4.42 5.77
C GLU A 131 15.99 5.41 5.41
N ASN A 132 15.14 5.04 4.45
CA ASN A 132 13.96 5.82 4.09
C ASN A 132 12.72 5.45 4.90
N MET A 133 12.84 4.59 5.91
CA MET A 133 11.74 4.27 6.80
C MET A 133 11.23 5.54 7.52
N PRO A 134 9.93 5.85 7.45
CA PRO A 134 9.37 6.94 8.25
C PRO A 134 9.38 6.62 9.73
N ASN A 135 9.46 7.64 10.57
CA ASN A 135 9.31 7.49 12.02
C ASN A 135 7.95 6.87 12.37
N ASN A 136 7.92 6.04 13.41
CA ASN A 136 6.72 5.34 13.89
C ASN A 136 6.11 4.34 12.88
N PHE A 137 6.91 3.91 11.88
CA PHE A 137 6.54 2.84 10.96
C PHE A 137 7.51 1.67 11.10
N LEU A 138 7.01 0.48 10.84
CA LEU A 138 7.77 -0.77 10.85
C LEU A 138 7.80 -1.38 9.45
N PRO A 139 8.91 -2.04 9.07
CA PRO A 139 8.96 -2.82 7.82
C PRO A 139 8.16 -4.10 8.02
N SER A 140 7.00 -4.17 7.41
CA SER A 140 6.19 -5.41 7.39
C SER A 140 6.67 -6.38 6.31
N SER A 141 7.50 -5.92 5.36
CA SER A 141 8.20 -6.79 4.43
C SER A 141 9.49 -6.14 3.92
N ILE A 142 10.52 -6.97 3.73
CA ILE A 142 11.83 -6.57 3.19
C ILE A 142 12.27 -7.50 2.07
N ASN A 143 13.06 -6.98 1.15
CA ASN A 143 13.73 -7.77 0.12
C ASN A 143 14.89 -8.56 0.72
N LEU A 144 14.92 -9.87 0.51
CA LEU A 144 15.95 -10.75 1.06
C LEU A 144 17.34 -10.56 0.45
N ASN A 145 17.42 -10.02 -0.76
CA ASN A 145 18.69 -9.88 -1.47
C ASN A 145 19.45 -8.60 -1.08
N ASN A 146 18.72 -7.52 -0.73
CA ASN A 146 19.35 -6.21 -0.53
C ASN A 146 18.82 -5.43 0.69
N GLY A 147 17.88 -6.00 1.45
CA GLY A 147 17.30 -5.36 2.65
C GLY A 147 16.39 -4.17 2.37
N CYS A 148 16.05 -3.88 1.11
CA CYS A 148 15.15 -2.80 0.77
C CYS A 148 13.73 -3.04 1.31
N ILE A 149 13.03 -1.96 1.64
CA ILE A 149 11.65 -1.99 2.09
C ILE A 149 10.73 -2.46 0.94
N GLU A 150 9.88 -3.40 1.24
CA GLU A 150 8.85 -3.91 0.31
C GLU A 150 7.43 -3.59 0.81
N ALA A 151 7.26 -3.51 2.13
CA ALA A 151 6.03 -3.03 2.75
C ALA A 151 6.33 -2.37 4.10
N ILE A 152 5.47 -1.42 4.47
CA ILE A 152 5.50 -0.73 5.77
C ILE A 152 4.12 -0.74 6.41
N GLU A 153 4.10 -0.62 7.74
CA GLU A 153 2.87 -0.42 8.50
C GLU A 153 3.10 0.53 9.67
N LEU A 154 2.04 1.27 10.06
CA LEU A 154 2.08 2.16 11.21
C LEU A 154 2.18 1.34 12.50
N GLU A 155 3.17 1.64 13.32
CA GLU A 155 3.43 0.97 14.59
C GLU A 155 2.21 1.04 15.54
N GLY A 156 1.88 -0.08 16.17
CA GLY A 156 0.85 -0.21 17.19
C GLY A 156 -0.59 -0.19 16.68
N LYS A 157 -0.92 0.54 15.63
CA LYS A 157 -2.29 0.65 15.10
C LYS A 157 -2.53 -0.16 13.83
N GLY A 158 -1.51 -0.31 12.98
CA GLY A 158 -1.61 -1.04 11.71
C GLY A 158 -2.70 -0.54 10.76
N ASN A 159 -3.24 0.66 10.99
CA ASN A 159 -4.30 1.22 10.16
C ASN A 159 -3.78 1.92 8.89
N ILE A 160 -2.47 2.15 8.80
CA ILE A 160 -1.82 2.65 7.57
C ILE A 160 -0.79 1.63 7.13
N MET A 161 -0.91 1.18 5.90
CA MET A 161 -0.03 0.21 5.28
C MET A 161 0.35 0.66 3.88
N GLY A 162 1.56 0.35 3.46
CA GLY A 162 1.99 0.52 2.10
C GLY A 162 2.73 -0.71 1.59
N ILE A 163 2.49 -1.10 0.34
CA ILE A 163 3.06 -2.28 -0.30
C ILE A 163 3.59 -1.89 -1.68
N ILE A 164 4.84 -2.30 -2.02
CA ILE A 164 5.44 -1.93 -3.31
C ILE A 164 4.96 -2.81 -4.47
N TRP A 165 4.62 -4.08 -4.22
CA TRP A 165 4.17 -4.98 -5.27
C TRP A 165 2.71 -4.71 -5.68
N PRO A 166 2.37 -4.94 -6.97
CA PRO A 166 1.03 -4.70 -7.48
C PRO A 166 0.07 -5.83 -7.06
N ILE A 167 -0.80 -5.55 -6.08
CA ILE A 167 -1.81 -6.50 -5.62
C ILE A 167 -3.08 -6.51 -6.50
N PHE A 168 -3.25 -5.50 -7.35
CA PHE A 168 -4.39 -5.37 -8.27
C PHE A 168 -3.95 -5.51 -9.74
N SER A 169 -2.99 -6.38 -10.03
CA SER A 169 -2.61 -6.69 -11.41
C SER A 169 -3.31 -7.98 -11.86
N SER A 170 -3.62 -8.08 -13.14
CA SER A 170 -4.11 -9.30 -13.76
C SER A 170 -3.09 -10.45 -13.77
N ASN A 171 -1.85 -10.17 -13.38
CA ASN A 171 -0.82 -11.17 -13.19
C ASN A 171 -1.07 -11.88 -11.85
N LYS A 172 -0.92 -13.21 -11.85
CA LYS A 172 -1.14 -14.08 -10.69
C LYS A 172 -0.65 -13.46 -9.39
N MET A 173 -1.54 -13.40 -8.41
CA MET A 173 -1.14 -13.13 -7.03
C MET A 173 -0.06 -14.13 -6.60
N PRO A 174 0.87 -13.74 -5.73
CA PRO A 174 1.80 -14.70 -5.12
C PRO A 174 1.01 -15.87 -4.53
N SER A 175 1.54 -17.10 -4.67
CA SER A 175 0.84 -18.35 -4.35
C SER A 175 0.23 -18.46 -2.94
N ARG A 176 0.67 -17.62 -2.00
CA ARG A 176 0.07 -17.52 -0.65
C ARG A 176 -1.22 -16.69 -0.60
N PHE A 177 -1.55 -15.96 -1.64
CA PHE A 177 -2.79 -15.18 -1.73
C PHE A 177 -3.88 -15.93 -2.50
N GLU A 178 -3.61 -17.15 -2.97
CA GLU A 178 -4.56 -18.00 -3.70
C GLU A 178 -5.40 -18.90 -2.78
N ASN A 179 -5.21 -18.83 -1.44
CA ASN A 179 -5.93 -19.64 -0.44
C ASN A 179 -6.92 -18.80 0.36
#